data_3b734d2510d782980c6da89eb03a92eb
#
_entry.id   3b734d2510d782980c6da89eb03a92eb
#
_cell.length_a   1.000
_cell.length_b   1.000
_cell.length_c   1.000
_cell.angle_alpha   90.00
_cell.angle_beta   90.00
_cell.angle_gamma   90.00
#
_symmetry.space_group_name_H-M   'P 1'
#
loop_
_entity.id
_entity.type
_entity.pdbx_description
1 polymer ?
#
loop_
_entity_poly.entity_id
_entity_poly.type
_entity_poly.pdbx_seq_one_letter_code
_entity_poly.pdbx_strand_id
1 'polypeptide(L)'
;MRCRKNSNLLRGTVIGHRDGFGFLRVEGRKDDLYLSAEEMKRAIHGDVVLAQPLGADRKGRREGRIVRVLEPRTGQIVGRYFVDAGVGFVVPDDSRLSFDILIPKEEINGARMGFVVVVELTQRATRRTKAVGKIVEILGDNMGTGLAVDIALRTHDIPHTWPPKVEEQVKDLSEEVPEAAKKGRVDLRKLPLVTIDGEDARDFDDAVYCEKKRGGGWRLWVAIADVSYYVRPNTPLDHEARARGTSVYFPSQVVPMLPEVLSNGLCSLNPQVDRLCMVCEMTISAQGKLSSFTSSMKR
;
A
#
# COMPACT_ATOMS: atom_id res chain seq x y z
N MET A 1 -47.33 -17.80 12.83
CA MET A 1 -46.07 -17.01 12.95
C MET A 1 -45.41 -16.88 11.59
N ARG A 2 -45.57 -15.73 10.90
CA ARG A 2 -44.96 -15.47 9.60
C ARG A 2 -43.49 -15.05 9.80
N CYS A 3 -42.57 -15.90 9.42
CA CYS A 3 -41.16 -15.59 9.33
C CYS A 3 -40.98 -14.45 8.29
N ARG A 4 -40.75 -13.21 8.73
CA ARG A 4 -40.37 -12.11 7.84
C ARG A 4 -38.95 -12.35 7.34
N LYS A 5 -38.80 -13.09 6.23
CA LYS A 5 -37.64 -13.01 5.34
C LYS A 5 -37.70 -11.64 4.66
N ASN A 6 -36.88 -10.70 5.13
CA ASN A 6 -36.25 -9.63 4.32
C ASN A 6 -35.36 -8.82 5.22
N SER A 7 -34.21 -9.36 5.56
CA SER A 7 -33.13 -8.53 6.04
C SER A 7 -32.40 -8.00 4.80
N ASN A 8 -32.71 -6.77 4.41
CA ASN A 8 -31.93 -5.98 3.45
C ASN A 8 -30.62 -5.60 4.11
N LEU A 9 -29.82 -6.61 4.51
CA LEU A 9 -28.56 -6.41 5.18
C LEU A 9 -27.52 -6.03 4.13
N LEU A 10 -26.72 -5.03 4.45
CA LEU A 10 -25.65 -4.52 3.61
C LEU A 10 -24.30 -4.87 4.22
N ARG A 11 -23.40 -5.40 3.40
CA ARG A 11 -21.99 -5.55 3.72
C ARG A 11 -21.28 -4.26 3.35
N GLY A 12 -20.43 -3.76 4.25
CA GLY A 12 -19.63 -2.56 3.98
C GLY A 12 -18.53 -2.37 5.00
N THR A 13 -17.67 -1.40 4.74
CA THR A 13 -16.53 -1.03 5.59
C THR A 13 -16.92 0.15 6.48
N VAL A 14 -16.60 0.05 7.75
CA VAL A 14 -16.84 1.12 8.75
C VAL A 14 -15.79 2.21 8.59
N ILE A 15 -16.24 3.43 8.39
CA ILE A 15 -15.41 4.64 8.39
C ILE A 15 -15.74 5.44 9.64
N GLY A 16 -14.83 5.44 10.60
CA GLY A 16 -14.98 6.20 11.84
C GLY A 16 -14.78 7.70 11.62
N HIS A 17 -15.31 8.51 12.53
CA HIS A 17 -15.10 9.95 12.59
C HIS A 17 -14.60 10.34 13.97
N ARG A 18 -13.77 11.38 14.05
CA ARG A 18 -13.17 11.86 15.31
C ARG A 18 -14.19 12.21 16.41
N ASP A 19 -15.40 12.57 16.04
CA ASP A 19 -16.48 12.91 16.97
C ASP A 19 -17.26 11.67 17.44
N GLY A 20 -16.73 10.44 17.20
CA GLY A 20 -17.26 9.18 17.69
C GLY A 20 -18.40 8.56 16.89
N PHE A 21 -18.95 9.22 15.88
CA PHE A 21 -19.87 8.62 14.91
C PHE A 21 -19.08 8.03 13.72
N GLY A 22 -19.77 7.39 12.78
CA GLY A 22 -19.11 6.86 11.59
C GLY A 22 -20.06 6.72 10.42
N PHE A 23 -19.54 6.12 9.36
CA PHE A 23 -20.28 5.79 8.15
C PHE A 23 -20.00 4.36 7.73
N LEU A 24 -20.97 3.71 7.12
CA LEU A 24 -20.77 2.43 6.46
C LEU A 24 -20.67 2.68 4.96
N ARG A 25 -19.48 2.46 4.42
CA ARG A 25 -19.24 2.49 2.97
C ARG A 25 -19.59 1.16 2.36
N VAL A 26 -20.56 1.16 1.45
CA VAL A 26 -21.04 -0.03 0.74
C VAL A 26 -20.57 0.05 -0.70
N GLU A 27 -19.86 -0.98 -1.14
CA GLU A 27 -19.35 -1.05 -2.51
C GLU A 27 -20.49 -0.94 -3.54
N GLY A 28 -20.27 -0.14 -4.59
CA GLY A 28 -21.28 0.11 -5.64
C GLY A 28 -22.40 1.07 -5.27
N ARG A 29 -22.40 1.68 -4.08
CA ARG A 29 -23.35 2.72 -3.68
C ARG A 29 -22.70 4.10 -3.63
N LYS A 30 -23.45 5.12 -4.01
CA LYS A 30 -22.99 6.53 -3.90
C LYS A 30 -23.09 7.08 -2.48
N ASP A 31 -24.07 6.61 -1.69
CA ASP A 31 -24.36 7.16 -0.36
C ASP A 31 -23.96 6.15 0.72
N ASP A 32 -23.15 6.60 1.66
CA ASP A 32 -22.78 5.88 2.86
C ASP A 32 -23.94 5.90 3.88
N LEU A 33 -24.07 4.86 4.70
CA LEU A 33 -25.01 4.85 5.81
C LEU A 33 -24.38 5.50 7.05
N TYR A 34 -25.09 6.40 7.70
CA TYR A 34 -24.68 7.01 8.96
C TYR A 34 -24.73 5.99 10.09
N LEU A 35 -23.65 5.89 10.86
CA LEU A 35 -23.54 5.07 12.07
C LEU A 35 -23.43 6.01 13.28
N SER A 36 -24.40 5.96 14.15
CA SER A 36 -24.39 6.77 15.38
C SER A 36 -23.22 6.36 16.29
N ALA A 37 -22.84 7.22 17.24
CA ALA A 37 -21.81 6.91 18.25
C ALA A 37 -22.13 5.64 19.05
N GLU A 38 -23.42 5.32 19.24
CA GLU A 38 -23.85 4.08 19.92
C GLU A 38 -23.59 2.84 19.05
N GLU A 39 -23.77 2.94 17.74
CA GLU A 39 -23.44 1.84 16.82
C GLU A 39 -21.92 1.67 16.66
N MET A 40 -21.14 2.76 16.71
CA MET A 40 -19.68 2.72 16.68
C MET A 40 -19.04 2.04 17.91
N LYS A 41 -19.79 1.82 18.99
CA LYS A 41 -19.33 0.94 20.10
C LYS A 41 -19.31 -0.54 19.74
N ARG A 42 -19.83 -0.93 18.57
CA ARG A 42 -19.90 -2.34 18.11
C ARG A 42 -18.84 -2.69 17.09
N ALA A 43 -18.25 -1.69 16.46
CA ALA A 43 -17.23 -1.87 15.44
C ALA A 43 -16.28 -0.67 15.45
N ILE A 44 -15.09 -0.85 14.92
CA ILE A 44 -14.07 0.20 14.79
C ILE A 44 -13.86 0.56 13.32
N HIS A 45 -13.20 1.70 13.08
CA HIS A 45 -12.78 2.08 11.74
C HIS A 45 -11.98 0.96 11.07
N GLY A 46 -12.34 0.63 9.82
CA GLY A 46 -11.72 -0.44 9.04
C GLY A 46 -12.38 -1.81 9.14
N ASP A 47 -13.33 -2.02 10.10
CA ASP A 47 -14.07 -3.28 10.16
C ASP A 47 -14.99 -3.44 8.96
N VAL A 48 -15.07 -4.66 8.42
CA VAL A 48 -16.13 -5.05 7.50
C VAL A 48 -17.30 -5.61 8.29
N VAL A 49 -18.45 -4.99 8.14
CA VAL A 49 -19.64 -5.34 8.93
C VAL A 49 -20.84 -5.66 8.06
N LEU A 50 -21.78 -6.37 8.65
CA LEU A 50 -23.13 -6.51 8.14
C LEU A 50 -24.03 -5.55 8.91
N ALA A 51 -24.69 -4.63 8.20
CA ALA A 51 -25.57 -3.66 8.80
C ALA A 51 -26.95 -3.66 8.16
N GLN A 52 -27.95 -3.34 8.97
CA GLN A 52 -29.35 -3.16 8.56
C GLN A 52 -29.57 -1.68 8.28
N PRO A 53 -29.97 -1.27 7.05
CA PRO A 53 -30.43 0.06 6.80
C PRO A 53 -31.69 0.37 7.62
N LEU A 54 -31.69 1.54 8.23
CA LEU A 54 -32.86 2.12 8.90
C LEU A 54 -33.43 3.24 8.06
N GLY A 55 -34.44 3.90 8.55
CA GLY A 55 -34.99 5.12 7.95
C GLY A 55 -34.00 6.28 7.93
N ALA A 56 -34.41 7.41 7.37
CA ALA A 56 -33.63 8.65 7.47
C ALA A 56 -33.82 9.28 8.85
N ASP A 57 -32.72 9.84 9.39
CA ASP A 57 -32.76 10.64 10.61
C ASP A 57 -33.46 12.00 10.38
N ARG A 58 -33.58 12.81 11.45
CA ARG A 58 -34.18 14.15 11.37
C ARG A 58 -33.46 15.12 10.42
N LYS A 59 -32.22 14.79 10.04
CA LYS A 59 -31.37 15.54 9.09
C LYS A 59 -31.38 14.94 7.68
N GLY A 60 -32.21 13.93 7.41
CA GLY A 60 -32.35 13.26 6.12
C GLY A 60 -31.23 12.23 5.81
N ARG A 61 -30.33 11.93 6.77
CA ARG A 61 -29.26 10.94 6.58
C ARG A 61 -29.81 9.54 6.79
N ARG A 62 -29.51 8.61 5.89
CA ARG A 62 -29.87 7.20 6.06
C ARG A 62 -29.03 6.57 7.18
N GLU A 63 -29.69 6.07 8.21
CA GLU A 63 -29.03 5.40 9.32
C GLU A 63 -28.80 3.93 9.05
N GLY A 64 -27.73 3.38 9.62
CA GLY A 64 -27.42 1.95 9.66
C GLY A 64 -27.31 1.43 11.09
N ARG A 65 -27.75 0.19 11.32
CA ARG A 65 -27.55 -0.55 12.56
C ARG A 65 -26.58 -1.69 12.29
N ILE A 66 -25.48 -1.76 13.02
CA ILE A 66 -24.53 -2.86 12.91
C ILE A 66 -25.15 -4.11 13.51
N VAL A 67 -25.26 -5.16 12.70
CA VAL A 67 -25.77 -6.48 13.12
C VAL A 67 -24.63 -7.34 13.66
N ARG A 68 -23.52 -7.42 12.89
CA ARG A 68 -22.31 -8.13 13.30
C ARG A 68 -21.10 -7.67 12.50
N VAL A 69 -19.92 -7.82 13.08
CA VAL A 69 -18.63 -7.70 12.39
C VAL A 69 -18.41 -9.00 11.62
N LEU A 70 -18.08 -8.88 10.33
CA LEU A 70 -17.74 -10.00 9.44
C LEU A 70 -16.23 -10.24 9.43
N GLU A 71 -15.50 -9.17 9.19
CA GLU A 71 -14.05 -9.16 9.14
C GLU A 71 -13.57 -8.05 10.08
N PRO A 72 -13.01 -8.40 11.24
CA PRO A 72 -12.44 -7.40 12.13
C PRO A 72 -11.17 -6.81 11.51
N ARG A 73 -10.95 -5.50 11.69
CA ARG A 73 -9.64 -4.89 11.38
C ARG A 73 -8.56 -5.63 12.17
N THR A 74 -7.54 -6.12 11.48
CA THR A 74 -6.40 -6.85 12.05
C THR A 74 -5.12 -6.00 12.09
N GLY A 75 -5.16 -4.79 11.52
CA GLY A 75 -3.99 -3.90 11.45
C GLY A 75 -3.55 -3.41 12.83
N GLN A 76 -2.26 -3.12 12.92
CA GLN A 76 -1.64 -2.49 14.07
C GLN A 76 -2.17 -1.07 14.25
N ILE A 77 -2.17 -0.58 15.49
CA ILE A 77 -2.61 0.77 15.83
C ILE A 77 -1.41 1.54 16.36
N VAL A 78 -1.09 2.65 15.69
CA VAL A 78 -0.09 3.59 16.17
C VAL A 78 -0.74 4.59 17.11
N GLY A 79 -0.06 4.92 18.20
CA GLY A 79 -0.55 5.91 19.15
C GLY A 79 0.50 6.27 20.19
N ARG A 80 0.13 7.19 21.06
CA ARG A 80 1.01 7.68 22.10
C ARG A 80 0.66 7.06 23.47
N TYR A 81 1.68 6.52 24.14
CA TYR A 81 1.52 5.88 25.44
C TYR A 81 1.51 6.90 26.57
N PHE A 82 0.54 6.76 27.46
CA PHE A 82 0.37 7.57 28.67
C PHE A 82 0.14 6.69 29.90
N VAL A 83 0.38 7.27 31.05
CA VAL A 83 0.05 6.66 32.35
C VAL A 83 -0.75 7.67 33.17
N ASP A 84 -1.92 7.30 33.63
CA ASP A 84 -2.75 8.08 34.54
C ASP A 84 -3.20 7.20 35.72
N ALA A 85 -3.02 7.69 36.94
CA ALA A 85 -3.33 6.99 38.19
C ALA A 85 -2.79 5.53 38.24
N GLY A 86 -1.61 5.28 37.64
CA GLY A 86 -0.98 3.97 37.57
C GLY A 86 -1.54 3.02 36.51
N VAL A 87 -2.46 3.48 35.66
CA VAL A 87 -3.03 2.74 34.53
C VAL A 87 -2.37 3.22 33.24
N GLY A 88 -1.75 2.30 32.51
CA GLY A 88 -1.18 2.56 31.18
C GLY A 88 -2.26 2.52 30.10
N PHE A 89 -2.21 3.45 29.17
CA PHE A 89 -3.09 3.46 28.00
C PHE A 89 -2.42 4.11 26.80
N VAL A 90 -2.88 3.78 25.61
CA VAL A 90 -2.45 4.38 24.36
C VAL A 90 -3.61 5.15 23.74
N VAL A 91 -3.34 6.41 23.40
CA VAL A 91 -4.23 7.25 22.59
C VAL A 91 -3.85 7.06 21.13
N PRO A 92 -4.73 6.50 20.27
CA PRO A 92 -4.45 6.33 18.86
C PRO A 92 -4.20 7.65 18.13
N ASP A 93 -3.21 7.69 17.24
CA ASP A 93 -2.96 8.84 16.35
C ASP A 93 -4.03 8.94 15.26
N ASP A 94 -4.62 7.83 14.85
CA ASP A 94 -5.75 7.81 13.94
C ASP A 94 -7.02 8.31 14.64
N SER A 95 -7.37 9.57 14.42
CA SER A 95 -8.55 10.21 15.03
C SER A 95 -9.90 9.54 14.72
N ARG A 96 -9.92 8.60 13.74
CA ARG A 96 -11.10 7.77 13.43
C ARG A 96 -11.33 6.67 14.46
N LEU A 97 -10.31 6.40 15.32
CA LEU A 97 -10.39 5.51 16.47
C LEU A 97 -10.61 6.39 17.72
N SER A 98 -11.85 6.61 18.08
CA SER A 98 -12.27 7.53 19.14
C SER A 98 -12.29 6.87 20.55
N PHE A 99 -11.29 6.01 20.87
CA PHE A 99 -11.18 5.32 22.13
C PHE A 99 -9.73 5.08 22.53
N ASP A 100 -9.46 5.09 23.83
CA ASP A 100 -8.17 4.73 24.37
C ASP A 100 -8.03 3.22 24.51
N ILE A 101 -6.80 2.71 24.35
CA ILE A 101 -6.46 1.30 24.47
C ILE A 101 -5.72 1.09 25.79
N LEU A 102 -6.31 0.34 26.70
CA LEU A 102 -5.66 -0.02 27.96
C LEU A 102 -4.48 -0.97 27.70
N ILE A 103 -3.35 -0.71 28.36
CA ILE A 103 -2.15 -1.54 28.28
C ILE A 103 -1.86 -2.13 29.66
N PRO A 104 -2.00 -3.45 29.85
CA PRO A 104 -1.60 -4.13 31.07
C PRO A 104 -0.11 -3.90 31.36
N LYS A 105 0.28 -3.92 32.63
CA LYS A 105 1.68 -3.68 33.05
C LYS A 105 2.67 -4.65 32.42
N GLU A 106 2.22 -5.86 32.18
CA GLU A 106 3.01 -6.96 31.58
C GLU A 106 3.23 -6.75 30.07
N GLU A 107 2.41 -5.90 29.44
CA GLU A 107 2.35 -5.70 27.99
C GLU A 107 2.89 -4.33 27.51
N ILE A 108 3.55 -3.57 28.41
CA ILE A 108 4.10 -2.25 28.10
C ILE A 108 5.39 -2.31 27.27
N ASN A 109 6.04 -3.47 27.15
CA ASN A 109 7.24 -3.71 26.35
C ASN A 109 8.37 -2.66 26.58
N GLY A 110 8.47 -2.11 27.81
CA GLY A 110 9.46 -1.08 28.16
C GLY A 110 9.14 0.34 27.65
N ALA A 111 7.95 0.59 27.13
CA ALA A 111 7.55 1.93 26.70
C ALA A 111 7.47 2.91 27.86
N ARG A 112 7.88 4.16 27.61
CA ARG A 112 7.82 5.27 28.57
C ARG A 112 6.69 6.22 28.19
N MET A 113 6.18 6.95 29.17
CA MET A 113 5.18 7.99 28.95
C MET A 113 5.63 8.98 27.86
N GLY A 114 4.76 9.25 26.90
CA GLY A 114 5.00 10.13 25.77
C GLY A 114 5.55 9.43 24.52
N PHE A 115 6.01 8.17 24.61
CA PHE A 115 6.50 7.43 23.46
C PHE A 115 5.40 7.12 22.46
N VAL A 116 5.75 7.20 21.18
CA VAL A 116 4.93 6.67 20.08
C VAL A 116 5.17 5.18 19.98
N VAL A 117 4.12 4.42 19.98
CA VAL A 117 4.14 2.95 20.04
C VAL A 117 3.18 2.35 19.04
N VAL A 118 3.45 1.11 18.69
CA VAL A 118 2.56 0.27 17.88
C VAL A 118 1.89 -0.74 18.80
N VAL A 119 0.58 -0.84 18.72
CA VAL A 119 -0.25 -1.67 19.57
C VAL A 119 -1.04 -2.69 18.75
N GLU A 120 -1.07 -3.93 19.24
CA GLU A 120 -2.03 -4.95 18.79
C GLU A 120 -3.16 -5.06 19.83
N LEU A 121 -4.41 -5.08 19.35
CA LEU A 121 -5.56 -5.28 20.24
C LEU A 121 -5.63 -6.74 20.67
N THR A 122 -5.59 -6.98 21.98
CA THR A 122 -5.85 -8.29 22.60
C THR A 122 -7.33 -8.46 22.94
N GLN A 123 -8.01 -7.34 23.23
CA GLN A 123 -9.45 -7.30 23.46
C GLN A 123 -10.05 -6.05 22.82
N ARG A 124 -11.11 -6.23 22.06
CA ARG A 124 -11.84 -5.11 21.44
C ARG A 124 -12.75 -4.43 22.46
N ALA A 125 -12.94 -3.12 22.28
CA ALA A 125 -13.93 -2.39 23.04
C ALA A 125 -15.34 -2.97 22.77
N THR A 126 -16.14 -2.99 23.83
CA THR A 126 -17.57 -3.32 23.76
C THR A 126 -18.36 -2.22 24.49
N ARG A 127 -19.69 -2.31 24.51
CA ARG A 127 -20.52 -1.40 25.33
C ARG A 127 -20.17 -1.41 26.82
N ARG A 128 -19.51 -2.46 27.33
CA ARG A 128 -19.25 -2.68 28.76
C ARG A 128 -17.77 -2.70 29.10
N THR A 129 -16.87 -2.89 28.12
CA THR A 129 -15.44 -3.04 28.33
C THR A 129 -14.66 -2.09 27.44
N LYS A 130 -13.57 -1.53 27.95
CA LYS A 130 -12.61 -0.77 27.15
C LYS A 130 -11.80 -1.71 26.27
N ALA A 131 -11.18 -1.17 25.21
CA ALA A 131 -10.20 -1.89 24.43
C ALA A 131 -8.97 -2.19 25.29
N VAL A 132 -8.37 -3.36 25.09
CA VAL A 132 -7.10 -3.75 25.71
C VAL A 132 -6.14 -4.16 24.60
N GLY A 133 -4.87 -3.80 24.73
CA GLY A 133 -3.84 -4.12 23.77
C GLY A 133 -2.50 -4.40 24.43
N LYS A 134 -1.56 -4.84 23.60
CA LYS A 134 -0.14 -4.99 23.95
C LYS A 134 0.71 -4.10 23.05
N ILE A 135 1.77 -3.53 23.59
CA ILE A 135 2.75 -2.79 22.80
C ILE A 135 3.69 -3.79 22.13
N VAL A 136 3.69 -3.81 20.80
CA VAL A 136 4.53 -4.71 20.01
C VAL A 136 5.80 -4.04 19.50
N GLU A 137 5.78 -2.70 19.35
CA GLU A 137 6.93 -1.94 18.87
C GLU A 137 6.95 -0.54 19.51
N ILE A 138 8.15 -0.01 19.74
CA ILE A 138 8.38 1.36 20.20
C ILE A 138 9.03 2.11 19.06
N LEU A 139 8.38 3.19 18.58
CA LEU A 139 8.88 4.02 17.50
C LEU A 139 9.75 5.18 17.99
N GLY A 140 9.60 5.58 19.26
CA GLY A 140 10.42 6.63 19.89
C GLY A 140 9.60 7.75 20.52
N ASP A 141 10.31 8.80 20.95
CA ASP A 141 9.74 9.96 21.65
C ASP A 141 9.88 11.28 20.86
N ASN A 142 10.77 11.32 19.87
CA ASN A 142 11.08 12.52 19.10
C ASN A 142 10.40 12.53 17.73
N MET A 143 9.71 13.62 17.42
CA MET A 143 9.05 13.88 16.14
C MET A 143 10.06 14.27 15.04
N GLY A 144 11.06 13.41 14.79
CA GLY A 144 11.93 13.54 13.60
C GLY A 144 11.21 13.13 12.31
N THR A 145 11.75 13.52 11.15
CA THR A 145 11.18 13.17 9.84
C THR A 145 11.03 11.66 9.64
N GLY A 146 11.95 10.85 10.17
CA GLY A 146 11.88 9.38 10.14
C GLY A 146 10.67 8.83 10.87
N LEU A 147 10.38 9.33 12.09
CA LEU A 147 9.23 8.89 12.87
C LEU A 147 7.90 9.16 12.17
N ALA A 148 7.77 10.31 11.48
CA ALA A 148 6.56 10.62 10.72
C ALA A 148 6.30 9.61 9.59
N VAL A 149 7.36 9.15 8.92
CA VAL A 149 7.26 8.11 7.89
C VAL A 149 6.91 6.76 8.53
N ASP A 150 7.55 6.40 9.64
CA ASP A 150 7.25 5.16 10.38
C ASP A 150 5.80 5.08 10.85
N ILE A 151 5.27 6.19 11.36
CA ILE A 151 3.85 6.32 11.72
C ILE A 151 2.97 6.12 10.49
N ALA A 152 3.28 6.80 9.37
CA ALA A 152 2.49 6.71 8.15
C ALA A 152 2.47 5.27 7.59
N LEU A 153 3.62 4.59 7.54
CA LEU A 153 3.72 3.21 7.07
C LEU A 153 2.77 2.27 7.83
N ARG A 154 2.75 2.38 9.15
CA ARG A 154 1.93 1.51 10.00
C ARG A 154 0.46 1.92 10.03
N THR A 155 0.18 3.24 10.02
CA THR A 155 -1.20 3.74 9.99
C THR A 155 -1.94 3.34 8.73
N HIS A 156 -1.21 3.22 7.61
CA HIS A 156 -1.76 2.86 6.31
C HIS A 156 -1.51 1.40 5.91
N ASP A 157 -1.00 0.58 6.85
CA ASP A 157 -0.68 -0.84 6.61
C ASP A 157 0.22 -1.04 5.38
N ILE A 158 1.18 -0.10 5.15
CA ILE A 158 2.11 -0.18 4.03
C ILE A 158 3.19 -1.22 4.33
N PRO A 159 3.35 -2.28 3.53
CA PRO A 159 4.40 -3.25 3.71
C PRO A 159 5.78 -2.61 3.57
N HIS A 160 6.61 -2.63 4.60
CA HIS A 160 7.92 -1.96 4.64
C HIS A 160 9.09 -2.89 4.99
N THR A 161 8.79 -4.13 5.35
CA THR A 161 9.78 -5.19 5.55
C THR A 161 9.62 -6.27 4.49
N TRP A 162 10.71 -6.95 4.12
CA TRP A 162 10.64 -8.03 3.16
C TRP A 162 10.41 -9.36 3.89
N PRO A 163 9.49 -10.21 3.41
CA PRO A 163 9.38 -11.57 3.93
C PRO A 163 10.67 -12.38 3.70
N PRO A 164 11.10 -13.25 4.63
CA PRO A 164 12.33 -14.03 4.49
C PRO A 164 12.46 -14.83 3.20
N LYS A 165 11.32 -15.32 2.66
CA LYS A 165 11.29 -16.03 1.38
C LYS A 165 11.60 -15.13 0.18
N VAL A 166 11.31 -13.85 0.25
CA VAL A 166 11.67 -12.87 -0.78
C VAL A 166 13.14 -12.55 -0.69
N GLU A 167 13.66 -12.30 0.52
CA GLU A 167 15.10 -12.08 0.76
C GLU A 167 15.94 -13.26 0.26
N GLU A 168 15.52 -14.50 0.56
CA GLU A 168 16.16 -15.70 0.07
C GLU A 168 16.14 -15.81 -1.46
N GLN A 169 15.05 -15.42 -2.11
CA GLN A 169 14.92 -15.47 -3.58
C GLN A 169 15.86 -14.48 -4.28
N VAL A 170 16.14 -13.33 -3.68
CA VAL A 170 16.96 -12.26 -4.32
C VAL A 170 18.39 -12.20 -3.85
N LYS A 171 18.78 -12.96 -2.81
CA LYS A 171 20.12 -12.89 -2.18
C LYS A 171 21.27 -13.19 -3.14
N ASP A 172 21.04 -14.05 -4.13
CA ASP A 172 22.05 -14.50 -5.09
C ASP A 172 22.02 -13.70 -6.41
N LEU A 173 21.15 -12.68 -6.50
CA LEU A 173 21.13 -11.79 -7.65
C LEU A 173 22.33 -10.86 -7.61
N SER A 174 23.13 -10.88 -8.67
CA SER A 174 24.20 -9.91 -8.89
C SER A 174 23.64 -8.64 -9.54
N GLU A 175 24.41 -7.55 -9.47
CA GLU A 175 24.06 -6.29 -10.17
C GLU A 175 24.21 -6.39 -11.68
N GLU A 176 24.87 -7.47 -12.18
CA GLU A 176 25.12 -7.71 -13.59
C GLU A 176 24.11 -8.68 -14.19
N VAL A 177 23.71 -8.39 -15.42
CA VAL A 177 22.84 -9.29 -16.19
C VAL A 177 23.60 -10.54 -16.60
N PRO A 178 23.14 -11.75 -16.25
CA PRO A 178 23.80 -13.00 -16.61
C PRO A 178 23.92 -13.16 -18.14
N GLU A 179 25.04 -13.65 -18.64
CA GLU A 179 25.26 -13.88 -20.08
C GLU A 179 24.20 -14.81 -20.70
N ALA A 180 23.72 -15.78 -19.94
CA ALA A 180 22.63 -16.66 -20.37
C ALA A 180 21.35 -15.90 -20.65
N ALA A 181 21.06 -14.83 -19.92
CA ALA A 181 19.87 -13.99 -20.08
C ALA A 181 19.91 -13.11 -21.35
N LYS A 182 21.11 -12.84 -21.86
CA LYS A 182 21.31 -12.04 -23.08
C LYS A 182 21.10 -12.87 -24.35
N LYS A 183 21.18 -14.20 -24.25
CA LYS A 183 21.07 -15.10 -25.41
C LYS A 183 19.69 -15.00 -26.07
N GLY A 184 19.70 -14.82 -27.40
CA GLY A 184 18.49 -14.70 -28.20
C GLY A 184 17.84 -13.31 -28.17
N ARG A 185 18.42 -12.34 -27.47
CA ARG A 185 17.96 -10.94 -27.45
C ARG A 185 18.70 -10.10 -28.50
N VAL A 186 18.04 -9.09 -29.02
CA VAL A 186 18.64 -8.13 -29.96
C VAL A 186 19.41 -7.07 -29.16
N ASP A 187 20.66 -6.80 -29.58
CA ASP A 187 21.51 -5.80 -28.97
C ASP A 187 21.16 -4.37 -29.44
N LEU A 188 20.72 -3.52 -28.52
CA LEU A 188 20.39 -2.12 -28.74
C LEU A 188 21.37 -1.13 -28.10
N ARG A 189 22.49 -1.58 -27.55
CA ARG A 189 23.46 -0.72 -26.85
C ARG A 189 24.06 0.41 -27.71
N LYS A 190 23.93 0.33 -29.03
CA LYS A 190 24.34 1.38 -29.94
C LYS A 190 23.28 2.47 -30.19
N LEU A 191 22.03 2.25 -29.76
CA LEU A 191 21.00 3.27 -29.83
C LEU A 191 21.17 4.24 -28.64
N PRO A 192 21.17 5.56 -28.89
CA PRO A 192 21.30 6.55 -27.83
C PRO A 192 19.94 6.76 -27.15
N LEU A 193 19.49 5.71 -26.45
CA LEU A 193 18.31 5.76 -25.62
C LEU A 193 18.54 6.71 -24.44
N VAL A 194 17.51 7.45 -24.06
CA VAL A 194 17.50 8.36 -22.92
C VAL A 194 16.30 8.08 -22.01
N THR A 195 16.49 8.26 -20.72
CA THR A 195 15.40 8.30 -19.73
C THR A 195 15.01 9.76 -19.48
N ILE A 196 13.74 10.01 -19.10
CA ILE A 196 13.21 11.35 -18.85
C ILE A 196 12.48 11.34 -17.50
N ASP A 197 13.26 11.34 -16.44
CA ASP A 197 12.81 11.20 -15.06
C ASP A 197 13.20 12.41 -14.21
N GLY A 198 12.80 12.43 -12.95
CA GLY A 198 13.27 13.41 -11.99
C GLY A 198 14.77 13.28 -11.71
N GLU A 199 15.42 14.37 -11.30
CA GLU A 199 16.85 14.42 -11.04
C GLU A 199 17.31 13.39 -9.99
N ASP A 200 16.46 13.09 -8.99
CA ASP A 200 16.74 12.17 -7.90
C ASP A 200 16.27 10.72 -8.19
N ALA A 201 15.69 10.45 -9.36
CA ALA A 201 15.22 9.11 -9.72
C ALA A 201 16.37 8.11 -9.82
N ARG A 202 16.10 6.86 -9.38
CA ARG A 202 17.04 5.73 -9.46
C ARG A 202 16.42 4.49 -10.10
N ASP A 203 15.13 4.51 -10.30
CA ASP A 203 14.28 3.43 -10.81
C ASP A 203 13.79 3.81 -12.21
N PHE A 204 14.70 3.77 -13.19
CA PHE A 204 14.41 4.12 -14.58
C PHE A 204 13.67 2.97 -15.28
N ASP A 205 12.34 3.01 -15.28
CA ASP A 205 11.50 1.95 -15.83
C ASP A 205 11.50 1.95 -17.35
N ASP A 206 11.65 3.14 -17.97
CA ASP A 206 11.57 3.30 -19.41
C ASP A 206 12.67 4.19 -19.98
N ALA A 207 13.00 3.94 -21.24
CA ALA A 207 13.89 4.77 -22.04
C ALA A 207 13.37 4.90 -23.47
N VAL A 208 13.62 6.03 -24.07
CA VAL A 208 13.12 6.36 -25.41
C VAL A 208 14.25 6.82 -26.36
N TYR A 209 14.06 6.53 -27.63
CA TYR A 209 14.86 7.11 -28.68
C TYR A 209 13.98 7.36 -29.90
N CYS A 210 14.20 8.45 -30.62
CA CYS A 210 13.50 8.68 -31.85
C CYS A 210 14.42 9.29 -32.95
N GLU A 211 14.15 8.94 -34.21
CA GLU A 211 14.84 9.47 -35.38
C GLU A 211 13.85 9.86 -36.47
N LYS A 212 14.21 10.88 -37.25
CA LYS A 212 13.47 11.28 -38.46
C LYS A 212 13.66 10.28 -39.57
N LYS A 213 12.59 9.92 -40.26
CA LYS A 213 12.63 9.08 -41.47
C LYS A 213 12.87 9.93 -42.71
N ARG A 214 13.63 9.39 -43.68
CA ARG A 214 13.90 10.05 -44.95
C ARG A 214 12.65 10.42 -45.76
N GLY A 215 11.55 9.65 -45.62
CA GLY A 215 10.25 9.89 -46.25
C GLY A 215 9.27 10.74 -45.44
N GLY A 216 9.74 11.40 -44.37
CA GLY A 216 8.90 12.12 -43.42
C GLY A 216 8.38 11.22 -42.26
N GLY A 217 8.00 11.87 -41.18
CA GLY A 217 7.62 11.19 -39.96
C GLY A 217 8.81 10.70 -39.11
N TRP A 218 8.57 9.77 -38.22
CA TRP A 218 9.49 9.38 -37.16
C TRP A 218 9.53 7.85 -36.97
N ARG A 219 10.66 7.37 -36.50
CA ARG A 219 10.82 6.04 -35.92
C ARG A 219 11.11 6.23 -34.46
N LEU A 220 10.26 5.66 -33.61
CA LEU A 220 10.32 5.77 -32.12
C LEU A 220 10.56 4.39 -31.53
N TRP A 221 11.50 4.30 -30.60
CA TRP A 221 11.71 3.14 -29.75
C TRP A 221 11.35 3.52 -28.33
N VAL A 222 10.54 2.67 -27.71
CA VAL A 222 10.22 2.73 -26.26
C VAL A 222 10.70 1.43 -25.66
N ALA A 223 11.68 1.53 -24.79
CA ALA A 223 12.25 0.41 -24.06
C ALA A 223 11.72 0.42 -22.63
N ILE A 224 11.16 -0.69 -22.17
CA ILE A 224 10.67 -0.89 -20.81
C ILE A 224 11.52 -1.97 -20.16
N ALA A 225 11.97 -1.80 -18.92
CA ALA A 225 12.72 -2.80 -18.18
C ALA A 225 11.98 -4.14 -18.15
N ASP A 226 12.68 -5.23 -18.49
CA ASP A 226 12.07 -6.58 -18.53
C ASP A 226 12.01 -7.18 -17.13
N VAL A 227 11.14 -6.61 -16.28
CA VAL A 227 10.89 -7.08 -14.92
C VAL A 227 10.43 -8.55 -14.92
N SER A 228 9.73 -8.99 -15.97
CA SER A 228 9.20 -10.35 -16.08
C SER A 228 10.28 -11.44 -16.15
N TYR A 229 11.51 -11.07 -16.49
CA TYR A 229 12.64 -12.00 -16.46
C TYR A 229 12.99 -12.41 -15.02
N TYR A 230 12.90 -11.49 -14.07
CA TYR A 230 13.27 -11.68 -12.67
C TYR A 230 12.09 -12.04 -11.78
N VAL A 231 10.96 -11.38 -11.97
CA VAL A 231 9.72 -11.62 -11.22
C VAL A 231 8.89 -12.67 -11.95
N ARG A 232 9.03 -13.93 -11.54
CA ARG A 232 8.32 -15.03 -12.16
C ARG A 232 6.97 -15.29 -11.50
N PRO A 233 5.92 -15.62 -12.27
CA PRO A 233 4.59 -15.88 -11.72
C PRO A 233 4.60 -16.92 -10.60
N ASN A 234 3.80 -16.67 -9.56
CA ASN A 234 3.61 -17.56 -8.41
C ASN A 234 4.86 -17.78 -7.53
N THR A 235 5.90 -16.95 -7.67
CA THR A 235 7.03 -16.93 -6.74
C THR A 235 6.74 -16.06 -5.51
N PRO A 236 7.49 -16.19 -4.40
CA PRO A 236 7.37 -15.30 -3.26
C PRO A 236 7.49 -13.81 -3.63
N LEU A 237 8.41 -13.49 -4.54
CA LEU A 237 8.61 -12.14 -5.06
C LEU A 237 7.39 -11.61 -5.84
N ASP A 238 6.76 -12.44 -6.70
CA ASP A 238 5.53 -12.06 -7.43
C ASP A 238 4.37 -11.81 -6.45
N HIS A 239 4.21 -12.66 -5.44
CA HIS A 239 3.16 -12.50 -4.44
C HIS A 239 3.34 -11.21 -3.64
N GLU A 240 4.56 -10.91 -3.22
CA GLU A 240 4.88 -9.69 -2.47
C GLU A 240 4.71 -8.44 -3.33
N ALA A 241 5.19 -8.46 -4.57
CA ALA A 241 5.02 -7.35 -5.51
C ALA A 241 3.53 -7.04 -5.77
N ARG A 242 2.69 -8.07 -5.90
CA ARG A 242 1.23 -7.92 -6.02
C ARG A 242 0.60 -7.36 -4.75
N ALA A 243 1.06 -7.79 -3.57
CA ALA A 243 0.55 -7.30 -2.29
C ALA A 243 0.90 -5.82 -2.10
N ARG A 244 2.11 -5.39 -2.47
CA ARG A 244 2.54 -3.98 -2.43
C ARG A 244 1.82 -3.13 -3.48
N GLY A 245 1.67 -3.63 -4.70
CA GLY A 245 0.95 -3.01 -5.80
C GLY A 245 1.66 -1.84 -6.47
N THR A 246 2.42 -1.05 -5.73
CA THR A 246 3.21 0.11 -6.20
C THR A 246 4.34 0.43 -5.23
N SER A 247 5.34 1.18 -5.67
CA SER A 247 6.29 1.85 -4.77
C SER A 247 5.61 3.04 -4.08
N VAL A 248 6.01 3.35 -2.85
CA VAL A 248 5.48 4.48 -2.07
C VAL A 248 6.61 5.47 -1.81
N TYR A 249 6.44 6.69 -2.28
CA TYR A 249 7.46 7.74 -2.21
C TYR A 249 7.18 8.71 -1.07
N PHE A 250 8.15 8.85 -0.17
CA PHE A 250 8.18 9.87 0.89
C PHE A 250 9.26 10.91 0.59
N PRO A 251 9.22 12.11 1.18
CA PRO A 251 10.22 13.13 0.90
C PRO A 251 11.67 12.71 1.18
N SER A 252 11.90 11.77 2.09
CA SER A 252 13.24 11.33 2.53
C SER A 252 13.58 9.88 2.19
N GLN A 253 12.61 9.09 1.75
CA GLN A 253 12.83 7.67 1.44
C GLN A 253 11.75 7.11 0.53
N VAL A 254 12.06 5.98 -0.10
CA VAL A 254 11.12 5.20 -0.92
C VAL A 254 10.93 3.84 -0.29
N VAL A 255 9.68 3.38 -0.23
CA VAL A 255 9.35 1.98 0.07
C VAL A 255 9.05 1.29 -1.26
N PRO A 256 10.00 0.57 -1.84
CA PRO A 256 9.88 0.08 -3.20
C PRO A 256 8.95 -1.13 -3.30
N MET A 257 8.30 -1.28 -4.46
CA MET A 257 7.47 -2.44 -4.78
C MET A 257 8.30 -3.72 -4.97
N LEU A 258 9.54 -3.58 -5.43
CA LEU A 258 10.53 -4.66 -5.59
C LEU A 258 11.77 -4.37 -4.76
N PRO A 259 12.52 -5.40 -4.28
CA PRO A 259 13.80 -5.20 -3.62
C PRO A 259 14.76 -4.33 -4.44
N GLU A 260 15.59 -3.51 -3.77
CA GLU A 260 16.45 -2.50 -4.43
C GLU A 260 17.41 -3.09 -5.47
N VAL A 261 17.88 -4.32 -5.29
CA VAL A 261 18.70 -5.04 -6.28
C VAL A 261 17.97 -5.16 -7.63
N LEU A 262 16.64 -5.14 -7.62
CA LEU A 262 15.81 -5.12 -8.81
C LEU A 262 15.38 -3.69 -9.17
N SER A 263 14.69 -2.97 -8.28
CA SER A 263 14.09 -1.68 -8.59
C SER A 263 15.11 -0.64 -9.00
N ASN A 264 16.23 -0.51 -8.28
CA ASN A 264 17.29 0.46 -8.58
C ASN A 264 18.45 -0.17 -9.38
N GLY A 265 18.47 -1.52 -9.48
CA GLY A 265 19.50 -2.33 -10.08
C GLY A 265 19.09 -2.93 -11.42
N LEU A 266 18.82 -4.23 -11.42
CA LEU A 266 18.61 -5.02 -12.65
C LEU A 266 17.38 -4.61 -13.49
N CYS A 267 16.37 -4.02 -12.88
CA CYS A 267 15.17 -3.51 -13.53
C CYS A 267 15.20 -1.99 -13.73
N SER A 268 16.31 -1.31 -13.43
CA SER A 268 16.50 0.10 -13.73
C SER A 268 17.40 0.26 -14.95
N LEU A 269 16.96 1.00 -15.97
CA LEU A 269 17.69 1.25 -17.23
C LEU A 269 18.84 2.25 -17.01
N ASN A 270 19.73 1.92 -16.07
CA ASN A 270 20.90 2.70 -15.70
C ASN A 270 21.88 2.89 -16.88
N PRO A 271 22.57 4.04 -16.95
CA PRO A 271 23.52 4.30 -18.02
C PRO A 271 24.76 3.38 -17.94
N GLN A 272 25.30 3.03 -19.12
CA GLN A 272 26.55 2.31 -19.29
C GLN A 272 26.62 0.90 -18.70
N VAL A 273 25.49 0.30 -18.37
CA VAL A 273 25.38 -1.10 -17.94
C VAL A 273 24.36 -1.85 -18.78
N ASP A 274 24.57 -3.16 -18.93
CA ASP A 274 23.61 -4.00 -19.65
C ASP A 274 22.33 -4.14 -18.84
N ARG A 275 21.19 -3.97 -19.49
CA ARG A 275 19.86 -4.19 -18.89
C ARG A 275 18.96 -4.93 -19.87
N LEU A 276 18.12 -5.82 -19.33
CA LEU A 276 17.14 -6.50 -20.15
C LEU A 276 15.90 -5.62 -20.31
N CYS A 277 15.43 -5.47 -21.53
CA CYS A 277 14.24 -4.66 -21.82
C CYS A 277 13.33 -5.33 -22.87
N MET A 278 12.06 -4.98 -22.81
CA MET A 278 11.10 -5.17 -23.88
C MET A 278 10.97 -3.86 -24.63
N VAL A 279 11.07 -3.90 -25.96
CA VAL A 279 11.08 -2.70 -26.78
C VAL A 279 9.95 -2.74 -27.79
N CYS A 280 9.24 -1.64 -27.87
CA CYS A 280 8.31 -1.36 -28.95
C CYS A 280 8.95 -0.37 -29.92
N GLU A 281 9.18 -0.81 -31.17
CA GLU A 281 9.61 0.03 -32.27
C GLU A 281 8.40 0.46 -33.08
N MET A 282 8.19 1.75 -33.21
CA MET A 282 7.01 2.33 -33.82
C MET A 282 7.38 3.24 -35.00
N THR A 283 6.59 3.18 -36.09
CA THR A 283 6.65 4.14 -37.18
C THR A 283 5.50 5.13 -37.06
N ILE A 284 5.82 6.40 -36.95
CA ILE A 284 4.88 7.50 -36.82
C ILE A 284 4.91 8.35 -38.07
N SER A 285 3.77 8.67 -38.68
CA SER A 285 3.64 9.53 -39.87
C SER A 285 3.99 10.99 -39.55
N ALA A 286 4.17 11.80 -40.58
CA ALA A 286 4.39 13.24 -40.41
C ALA A 286 3.22 13.96 -39.73
N GLN A 287 2.02 13.37 -39.73
CA GLN A 287 0.82 13.87 -39.04
C GLN A 287 0.64 13.31 -37.63
N GLY A 288 1.65 12.61 -37.07
CA GLY A 288 1.62 12.05 -35.72
C GLY A 288 0.81 10.76 -35.61
N LYS A 289 0.41 10.11 -36.69
CA LYS A 289 -0.35 8.85 -36.66
C LYS A 289 0.59 7.64 -36.62
N LEU A 290 0.32 6.68 -35.76
CA LEU A 290 0.97 5.37 -35.72
C LEU A 290 0.63 4.60 -36.98
N SER A 291 1.64 4.21 -37.77
CA SER A 291 1.47 3.46 -39.02
C SER A 291 1.85 1.99 -38.90
N SER A 292 2.82 1.65 -38.08
CA SER A 292 3.19 0.26 -37.76
C SER A 292 3.97 0.19 -36.45
N PHE A 293 3.98 -0.99 -35.81
CA PHE A 293 4.82 -1.26 -34.64
C PHE A 293 5.32 -2.70 -34.63
N THR A 294 6.47 -2.92 -34.01
CA THR A 294 7.05 -4.24 -33.73
C THR A 294 7.52 -4.25 -32.26
N SER A 295 7.12 -5.28 -31.51
CA SER A 295 7.57 -5.48 -30.13
C SER A 295 8.50 -6.67 -30.05
N SER A 296 9.57 -6.58 -29.26
CA SER A 296 10.54 -7.67 -29.08
C SER A 296 11.36 -7.52 -27.80
N MET A 297 11.90 -8.65 -27.31
CA MET A 297 12.85 -8.65 -26.18
C MET A 297 14.22 -8.18 -26.67
N LYS A 298 14.84 -7.27 -25.91
CA LYS A 298 16.11 -6.60 -26.23
C LYS A 298 17.04 -6.60 -25.00
N ARG A 299 18.27 -6.15 -25.20
CA ARG A 299 19.26 -5.85 -24.17
C ARG A 299 19.97 -4.53 -24.45
#